data_d336060d9f444d8ef889acfd5bc9869e
#
_entry.id   d336060d9f444d8ef889acfd5bc9869e
#
_cell.length_a   1.000
_cell.length_b   1.000
_cell.length_c   1.000
_cell.angle_alpha   90.00
_cell.angle_beta   90.00
_cell.angle_gamma   90.00
#
_symmetry.space_group_name_H-M   'P 1'
#
loop_
_entity.id
_entity.type
_entity.pdbx_description
1 polymer ?
#
loop_
_entity_poly.entity_id
_entity_poly.type
_entity_poly.pdbx_seq_one_letter_code
_entity_poly.pdbx_strand_id
1 'polypeptide(L)'
;HSYSSAASDVYKRQGLNVRRDPLCLIQISSGTSDAHIVQFDRENYNAPNLVKILEDEKITKIFHYGRADIAHIKYYLKTDTNNVLDTKIASKLARSYSDNHSLKTLIKEFLNIDISKQFQNSDFGGKLSPAQIKYCANDVIYLHKIHDELNKILERENRLQLYHDCLKFLKMRVNLDLALFKDDIWSH
;
A
#
# COMPACT_ATOMS: atom_id res chain seq x y z
N HIS A 1 -15.31 -13.42 3.41
CA HIS A 1 -14.81 -12.05 3.21
C HIS A 1 -14.03 -12.01 1.91
N SER A 2 -14.46 -11.20 0.94
CA SER A 2 -13.67 -10.99 -0.27
C SER A 2 -12.63 -9.91 0.04
N TYR A 3 -11.35 -10.30 0.03
CA TYR A 3 -10.24 -9.37 0.12
C TYR A 3 -9.80 -8.97 -1.29
N SER A 4 -9.58 -7.69 -1.52
CA SER A 4 -8.77 -7.25 -2.63
C SER A 4 -7.56 -6.51 -2.07
N SER A 5 -6.39 -6.71 -2.65
CA SER A 5 -5.18 -5.98 -2.29
C SER A 5 -4.88 -4.94 -3.35
N ALA A 6 -4.57 -3.74 -2.90
CA ALA A 6 -4.16 -2.66 -3.77
C ALA A 6 -2.86 -2.05 -3.25
N ALA A 7 -1.89 -1.87 -4.13
CA ALA A 7 -0.74 -1.01 -3.90
C ALA A 7 -0.64 -0.03 -5.06
N SER A 8 -0.27 1.21 -4.79
CA SER A 8 0.05 2.16 -5.84
C SER A 8 1.56 2.35 -5.89
N ASP A 9 2.15 2.31 -7.08
CA ASP A 9 3.54 2.70 -7.27
C ASP A 9 3.57 4.11 -7.86
N VAL A 10 4.15 5.00 -7.08
CA VAL A 10 4.37 6.38 -7.47
C VAL A 10 5.85 6.53 -7.76
N TYR A 11 6.21 7.29 -8.78
CA TYR A 11 7.58 7.68 -9.06
C TYR A 11 8.22 8.29 -7.81
N LYS A 12 8.97 7.49 -7.07
CA LYS A 12 9.55 7.87 -5.78
C LYS A 12 10.83 8.68 -5.98
N ARG A 13 10.70 9.99 -6.12
CA ARG A 13 11.75 10.88 -5.62
C ARG A 13 11.55 11.06 -4.12
N GLN A 14 12.62 11.10 -3.35
CA GLN A 14 12.62 11.15 -1.87
C GLN A 14 11.58 12.13 -1.32
N GLY A 15 10.61 11.62 -0.57
CA GLY A 15 9.60 12.37 0.18
C GLY A 15 8.17 12.20 -0.33
N LEU A 16 7.21 12.25 0.61
CA LEU A 16 5.76 12.18 0.38
C LEU A 16 5.22 13.51 -0.21
N ASN A 17 5.72 13.95 -1.35
CA ASN A 17 5.19 15.15 -1.98
C ASN A 17 4.24 14.78 -3.11
N VAL A 18 2.97 14.62 -2.78
CA VAL A 18 1.89 14.25 -3.70
C VAL A 18 1.78 15.22 -4.89
N ARG A 19 2.09 16.51 -4.69
CA ARG A 19 1.99 17.53 -5.76
C ARG A 19 3.13 17.43 -6.77
N ARG A 20 4.31 17.01 -6.31
CA ARG A 20 5.50 16.88 -7.17
C ARG A 20 5.54 15.57 -7.92
N ASP A 21 5.07 14.50 -7.27
CA ASP A 21 5.23 13.13 -7.74
C ASP A 21 3.86 12.59 -8.16
N PRO A 22 3.46 12.69 -9.45
CA PRO A 22 2.13 12.33 -9.91
C PRO A 22 1.90 10.81 -9.80
N LEU A 23 0.64 10.43 -9.56
CA LEU A 23 0.20 9.04 -9.61
C LEU A 23 0.34 8.51 -11.03
N CYS A 24 1.18 7.48 -11.23
CA CYS A 24 1.44 6.88 -12.53
C CYS A 24 0.64 5.60 -12.77
N LEU A 25 0.53 4.76 -11.74
CA LEU A 25 -0.19 3.50 -11.83
C LEU A 25 -0.68 3.02 -10.46
N ILE A 26 -1.67 2.15 -10.47
CA ILE A 26 -2.15 1.40 -9.30
C ILE A 26 -2.19 -0.08 -9.67
N GLN A 27 -1.59 -0.92 -8.82
CA GLN A 27 -1.70 -2.37 -8.93
C GLN A 27 -2.78 -2.90 -8.00
N ILE A 28 -3.54 -3.89 -8.46
CA ILE A 28 -4.58 -4.56 -7.66
C ILE A 28 -4.50 -6.06 -7.88
N SER A 29 -4.61 -6.83 -6.80
CA SER A 29 -4.82 -8.28 -6.84
C SER A 29 -5.96 -8.67 -5.91
N SER A 30 -6.75 -9.66 -6.31
CA SER A 30 -7.80 -10.24 -5.46
C SER A 30 -7.28 -11.32 -4.50
N GLY A 31 -5.95 -11.47 -4.36
CA GLY A 31 -5.32 -12.54 -3.57
C GLY A 31 -5.07 -13.83 -4.35
N THR A 32 -5.37 -13.83 -5.64
CA THR A 32 -4.96 -14.86 -6.59
C THR A 32 -3.54 -14.60 -7.09
N SER A 33 -3.05 -15.44 -8.02
CA SER A 33 -1.77 -15.19 -8.69
C SER A 33 -1.81 -14.01 -9.68
N ASP A 34 -2.99 -13.47 -9.93
CA ASP A 34 -3.19 -12.41 -10.93
C ASP A 34 -3.13 -11.03 -10.30
N ALA A 35 -2.52 -10.10 -11.02
CA ALA A 35 -2.50 -8.69 -10.69
C ALA A 35 -2.98 -7.86 -11.89
N HIS A 36 -3.77 -6.85 -11.61
CA HIS A 36 -4.22 -5.87 -12.60
C HIS A 36 -3.47 -4.56 -12.39
N ILE A 37 -3.01 -3.95 -13.48
CA ILE A 37 -2.30 -2.68 -13.46
C ILE A 37 -3.17 -1.64 -14.16
N VAL A 38 -3.54 -0.59 -13.44
CA VAL A 38 -4.21 0.59 -13.96
C VAL A 38 -3.17 1.69 -14.12
N GLN A 39 -2.82 2.03 -15.35
CA GLN A 39 -1.86 3.09 -15.65
C GLN A 39 -2.58 4.38 -16.06
N PHE A 40 -2.10 5.52 -15.57
CA PHE A 40 -2.64 6.85 -15.85
C PHE A 40 -1.69 7.64 -16.76
N ASP A 41 -2.26 8.47 -17.62
CA ASP A 41 -1.51 9.34 -18.55
C ASP A 41 -1.05 10.68 -17.95
N ARG A 42 -1.29 10.88 -16.64
CA ARG A 42 -1.02 12.10 -15.86
C ARG A 42 -1.95 13.28 -16.14
N GLU A 43 -2.74 13.25 -17.20
CA GLU A 43 -3.72 14.30 -17.53
C GLU A 43 -5.15 13.84 -17.20
N ASN A 44 -5.39 12.53 -17.27
CA ASN A 44 -6.69 11.94 -17.03
C ASN A 44 -6.62 10.85 -15.96
N TYR A 45 -7.27 11.09 -14.83
CA TYR A 45 -7.41 10.15 -13.71
C TYR A 45 -8.83 9.55 -13.62
N ASN A 46 -9.56 9.49 -14.73
CA ASN A 46 -10.90 8.93 -14.76
C ASN A 46 -10.87 7.39 -14.72
N ALA A 47 -11.13 6.82 -13.55
CA ALA A 47 -11.14 5.38 -13.31
C ALA A 47 -12.33 4.98 -12.42
N PRO A 48 -13.59 5.09 -12.91
CA PRO A 48 -14.79 4.96 -12.07
C PRO A 48 -14.94 3.58 -11.43
N ASN A 49 -14.53 2.51 -12.10
CA ASN A 49 -14.58 1.15 -11.52
C ASN A 49 -13.55 0.97 -10.40
N LEU A 50 -12.36 1.54 -10.55
CA LEU A 50 -11.35 1.54 -9.49
C LEU A 50 -11.82 2.35 -8.28
N VAL A 51 -12.39 3.53 -8.50
CA VAL A 51 -12.96 4.38 -7.45
C VAL A 51 -14.02 3.63 -6.65
N LYS A 52 -14.96 2.93 -7.32
CA LYS A 52 -15.96 2.09 -6.64
C LYS A 52 -15.33 1.03 -5.73
N ILE A 53 -14.27 0.36 -6.18
CA ILE A 53 -13.55 -0.64 -5.35
C ILE A 53 -12.91 0.03 -4.14
N LEU A 54 -12.27 1.20 -4.31
CA LEU A 54 -11.58 1.92 -3.25
C LEU A 54 -12.55 2.44 -2.17
N GLU A 55 -13.71 2.94 -2.58
CA GLU A 55 -14.73 3.48 -1.69
C GLU A 55 -15.56 2.41 -0.96
N ASP A 56 -15.70 1.21 -1.54
CA ASP A 56 -16.57 0.16 -0.99
C ASP A 56 -16.06 -0.33 0.38
N GLU A 57 -16.83 -0.07 1.43
CA GLU A 57 -16.52 -0.51 2.79
C GLU A 57 -16.58 -2.04 2.98
N LYS A 58 -17.25 -2.77 2.08
CA LYS A 58 -17.35 -4.23 2.11
C LYS A 58 -16.11 -4.90 1.53
N ILE A 59 -15.33 -4.19 0.72
CA ILE A 59 -14.08 -4.68 0.15
C ILE A 59 -12.93 -4.20 1.03
N THR A 60 -12.18 -5.13 1.61
CA THR A 60 -10.97 -4.80 2.37
C THR A 60 -9.82 -4.55 1.41
N LYS A 61 -9.13 -3.42 1.56
CA LYS A 61 -7.92 -3.08 0.80
C LYS A 61 -6.69 -3.26 1.67
N ILE A 62 -5.75 -4.09 1.21
CA ILE A 62 -4.50 -4.39 1.93
C ILE A 62 -3.35 -3.67 1.23
N PHE A 63 -2.64 -2.84 1.98
CA PHE A 63 -1.46 -2.11 1.52
C PHE A 63 -0.20 -2.58 2.26
N HIS A 64 0.94 -2.23 1.70
CA HIS A 64 2.20 -2.22 2.43
C HIS A 64 2.77 -0.81 2.44
N TYR A 65 2.72 -0.14 3.60
CA TYR A 65 3.04 1.28 3.73
C TYR A 65 2.10 2.19 2.91
N GLY A 66 0.79 1.95 3.04
CA GLY A 66 -0.25 2.59 2.25
C GLY A 66 -0.44 4.10 2.49
N ARG A 67 0.24 4.70 3.48
CA ARG A 67 0.17 6.14 3.76
C ARG A 67 0.39 6.99 2.51
N ALA A 68 1.46 6.70 1.75
CA ALA A 68 1.80 7.40 0.53
C ALA A 68 0.78 7.13 -0.58
N ASP A 69 0.42 5.87 -0.74
CA ASP A 69 -0.49 5.40 -1.79
C ASP A 69 -1.88 6.01 -1.62
N ILE A 70 -2.43 5.97 -0.40
CA ILE A 70 -3.75 6.53 -0.07
C ILE A 70 -3.76 8.05 -0.24
N ALA A 71 -2.66 8.75 0.09
CA ALA A 71 -2.54 10.18 -0.14
C ALA A 71 -2.58 10.51 -1.64
N HIS A 72 -1.88 9.75 -2.49
CA HIS A 72 -1.91 9.93 -3.94
C HIS A 72 -3.29 9.60 -4.53
N ILE A 73 -3.91 8.49 -4.11
CA ILE A 73 -5.26 8.13 -4.50
C ILE A 73 -6.23 9.27 -4.18
N LYS A 74 -6.21 9.77 -2.94
CA LYS A 74 -7.09 10.86 -2.52
C LYS A 74 -6.85 12.14 -3.30
N TYR A 75 -5.59 12.48 -3.56
CA TYR A 75 -5.26 13.71 -4.28
C TYR A 75 -5.62 13.65 -5.77
N TYR A 76 -5.31 12.55 -6.46
CA TYR A 76 -5.48 12.44 -7.92
C TYR A 76 -6.84 11.87 -8.33
N LEU A 77 -7.34 10.84 -7.66
CA LEU A 77 -8.64 10.25 -7.96
C LEU A 77 -9.80 10.95 -7.24
N LYS A 78 -9.51 11.90 -6.32
CA LYS A 78 -10.52 12.64 -5.54
C LYS A 78 -11.47 11.72 -4.77
N THR A 79 -10.95 10.60 -4.27
CA THR A 79 -11.73 9.58 -3.57
C THR A 79 -11.08 9.18 -2.25
N ASP A 80 -11.88 8.74 -1.29
CA ASP A 80 -11.40 8.10 -0.07
C ASP A 80 -11.15 6.61 -0.31
N THR A 81 -10.17 6.06 0.40
CA THR A 81 -9.95 4.61 0.45
C THR A 81 -10.47 4.10 1.78
N ASN A 82 -11.54 3.30 1.74
CA ASN A 82 -12.20 2.79 2.94
C ASN A 82 -11.79 1.33 3.23
N ASN A 83 -11.97 0.88 4.48
CA ASN A 83 -11.67 -0.46 4.95
C ASN A 83 -10.25 -0.92 4.57
N VAL A 84 -9.27 -0.23 5.13
CA VAL A 84 -7.84 -0.40 4.86
C VAL A 84 -7.18 -1.27 5.91
N LEU A 85 -6.32 -2.19 5.48
CA LEU A 85 -5.31 -2.88 6.28
C LEU A 85 -3.92 -2.51 5.76
N ASP A 86 -2.91 -2.51 6.64
CA ASP A 86 -1.54 -2.17 6.29
C ASP A 86 -0.53 -3.15 6.89
N THR A 87 0.15 -3.90 6.04
CA THR A 87 1.09 -4.94 6.48
C THR A 87 2.37 -4.38 7.09
N LYS A 88 2.76 -3.13 6.80
CA LYS A 88 3.93 -2.51 7.45
C LYS A 88 3.60 -2.09 8.88
N ILE A 89 2.40 -1.53 9.11
CA ILE A 89 1.92 -1.23 10.47
C ILE A 89 1.77 -2.53 11.27
N ALA A 90 1.12 -3.54 10.68
CA ALA A 90 1.01 -4.87 11.27
C ALA A 90 2.39 -5.45 11.64
N SER A 91 3.35 -5.38 10.72
CA SER A 91 4.72 -5.88 10.94
C SER A 91 5.43 -5.16 12.09
N LYS A 92 5.31 -3.85 12.18
CA LYS A 92 5.92 -3.08 13.29
C LYS A 92 5.35 -3.47 14.65
N LEU A 93 4.06 -3.74 14.72
CA LEU A 93 3.41 -4.15 15.96
C LEU A 93 3.63 -5.63 16.28
N ALA A 94 3.65 -6.50 15.27
CA ALA A 94 3.86 -7.95 15.45
C ALA A 94 5.33 -8.31 15.70
N ARG A 95 6.25 -7.65 14.99
CA ARG A 95 7.69 -7.98 14.94
C ARG A 95 8.54 -6.90 15.61
N SER A 96 8.22 -6.57 16.88
CA SER A 96 8.95 -5.55 17.66
C SER A 96 10.44 -5.87 17.91
N TYR A 97 10.87 -7.10 17.59
CA TYR A 97 12.26 -7.57 17.67
C TYR A 97 13.09 -7.23 16.41
N SER A 98 12.48 -6.66 15.37
CA SER A 98 13.13 -6.40 14.08
C SER A 98 12.95 -4.95 13.66
N ASP A 99 13.99 -4.35 13.10
CA ASP A 99 13.94 -3.01 12.50
C ASP A 99 13.62 -3.06 11.00
N ASN A 100 13.60 -4.26 10.39
CA ASN A 100 13.34 -4.43 8.97
C ASN A 100 11.90 -4.88 8.72
N HIS A 101 11.09 -3.96 8.21
CA HIS A 101 9.68 -4.15 7.89
C HIS A 101 9.40 -3.97 6.38
N SER A 102 10.40 -4.20 5.52
CA SER A 102 10.19 -4.12 4.07
C SER A 102 9.36 -5.30 3.56
N LEU A 103 8.57 -5.08 2.51
CA LEU A 103 7.74 -6.14 1.92
C LEU A 103 8.60 -7.34 1.48
N LYS A 104 9.76 -7.09 0.86
CA LYS A 104 10.73 -8.12 0.49
C LYS A 104 11.14 -8.99 1.68
N THR A 105 11.44 -8.38 2.82
CA THR A 105 11.82 -9.10 4.04
C THR A 105 10.68 -9.96 4.54
N LEU A 106 9.45 -9.45 4.56
CA LEU A 106 8.27 -10.19 5.01
C LEU A 106 7.97 -11.37 4.09
N ILE A 107 8.05 -11.18 2.78
CA ILE A 107 7.86 -12.25 1.80
C ILE A 107 8.91 -13.34 1.99
N LYS A 108 10.18 -12.98 2.18
CA LYS A 108 11.24 -13.95 2.45
C LYS A 108 11.02 -14.71 3.75
N GLU A 109 10.69 -14.00 4.83
CA GLU A 109 10.53 -14.59 6.17
C GLU A 109 9.32 -15.52 6.24
N PHE A 110 8.16 -15.10 5.73
CA PHE A 110 6.91 -15.86 5.88
C PHE A 110 6.63 -16.83 4.75
N LEU A 111 7.09 -16.55 3.54
CA LEU A 111 6.79 -17.37 2.36
C LEU A 111 8.02 -18.08 1.77
N ASN A 112 9.22 -17.75 2.26
CA ASN A 112 10.50 -18.25 1.73
C ASN A 112 10.70 -17.96 0.23
N ILE A 113 10.18 -16.84 -0.25
CA ILE A 113 10.28 -16.39 -1.63
C ILE A 113 11.26 -15.22 -1.71
N ASP A 114 12.19 -15.26 -2.68
CA ASP A 114 13.08 -14.14 -2.99
C ASP A 114 12.50 -13.32 -4.13
N ILE A 115 12.30 -12.00 -3.88
CA ILE A 115 11.86 -11.04 -4.90
C ILE A 115 12.95 -10.02 -5.20
N SER A 116 13.04 -9.60 -6.46
CA SER A 116 14.00 -8.58 -6.90
C SER A 116 13.55 -7.17 -6.49
N LYS A 117 14.52 -6.29 -6.15
CA LYS A 117 14.30 -4.84 -5.98
C LYS A 117 14.74 -4.03 -7.20
N GLN A 118 15.06 -4.69 -8.31
CA GLN A 118 15.72 -4.10 -9.47
C GLN A 118 15.03 -2.85 -10.04
N PHE A 119 13.69 -2.81 -9.97
CA PHE A 119 12.88 -1.73 -10.55
C PHE A 119 12.34 -0.72 -9.53
N GLN A 120 12.77 -0.77 -8.27
CA GLN A 120 12.24 0.08 -7.20
C GLN A 120 12.28 1.58 -7.52
N ASN A 121 13.25 2.02 -8.32
CA ASN A 121 13.46 3.41 -8.73
C ASN A 121 13.23 3.63 -10.24
N SER A 122 12.53 2.72 -10.92
CA SER A 122 12.22 2.85 -12.34
C SER A 122 11.18 3.92 -12.62
N ASP A 123 11.18 4.46 -13.84
CA ASP A 123 10.09 5.30 -14.32
C ASP A 123 8.92 4.40 -14.77
N PHE A 124 7.80 4.54 -14.09
CA PHE A 124 6.54 3.84 -14.40
C PHE A 124 5.53 4.72 -15.16
N GLY A 125 5.92 5.93 -15.55
CA GLY A 125 5.06 6.87 -16.27
C GLY A 125 5.00 6.64 -17.79
N GLY A 126 5.87 5.78 -18.33
CA GLY A 126 5.94 5.43 -19.75
C GLY A 126 5.40 4.03 -20.05
N LYS A 127 5.74 3.49 -21.22
CA LYS A 127 5.40 2.10 -21.60
C LYS A 127 6.16 1.12 -20.70
N LEU A 128 5.42 0.26 -20.00
CA LEU A 128 6.01 -0.72 -19.09
C LEU A 128 6.64 -1.90 -19.85
N SER A 129 7.84 -2.30 -19.45
CA SER A 129 8.44 -3.54 -19.90
C SER A 129 7.80 -4.76 -19.19
N PRO A 130 7.88 -5.99 -19.77
CA PRO A 130 7.41 -7.20 -19.11
C PRO A 130 8.02 -7.42 -17.72
N ALA A 131 9.30 -7.05 -17.54
CA ALA A 131 9.97 -7.15 -16.24
C ALA A 131 9.45 -6.15 -15.22
N GLN A 132 9.11 -4.92 -15.63
CA GLN A 132 8.45 -3.93 -14.76
C GLN A 132 7.05 -4.38 -14.37
N ILE A 133 6.26 -4.94 -15.31
CA ILE A 133 4.93 -5.50 -15.02
C ILE A 133 5.02 -6.61 -13.98
N LYS A 134 5.97 -7.54 -14.12
CA LYS A 134 6.21 -8.60 -13.15
C LYS A 134 6.62 -8.05 -11.78
N TYR A 135 7.45 -7.02 -11.76
CA TYR A 135 7.83 -6.35 -10.53
C TYR A 135 6.63 -5.73 -9.82
N CYS A 136 5.78 -4.98 -10.54
CA CYS A 136 4.56 -4.39 -10.01
C CYS A 136 3.60 -5.46 -9.46
N ALA A 137 3.46 -6.60 -10.15
CA ALA A 137 2.62 -7.70 -9.69
C ALA A 137 3.10 -8.25 -8.33
N ASN A 138 4.41 -8.38 -8.12
CA ASN A 138 4.98 -8.88 -6.87
C ASN A 138 4.65 -8.00 -5.65
N ASP A 139 4.39 -6.71 -5.85
CA ASP A 139 4.07 -5.79 -4.76
C ASP A 139 2.66 -6.03 -4.18
N VAL A 140 1.79 -6.76 -4.88
CA VAL A 140 0.40 -6.97 -4.45
C VAL A 140 0.00 -8.42 -4.24
N ILE A 141 0.52 -9.38 -5.02
CA ILE A 141 0.04 -10.77 -5.00
C ILE A 141 0.30 -11.50 -3.68
N TYR A 142 1.27 -11.06 -2.90
CA TYR A 142 1.63 -11.69 -1.62
C TYR A 142 0.99 -11.03 -0.40
N LEU A 143 0.35 -9.86 -0.53
CA LEU A 143 -0.12 -9.07 0.60
C LEU A 143 -1.13 -9.81 1.48
N HIS A 144 -2.04 -10.60 0.90
CA HIS A 144 -3.01 -11.38 1.66
C HIS A 144 -2.33 -12.38 2.59
N LYS A 145 -1.41 -13.18 2.04
CA LYS A 145 -0.68 -14.21 2.82
C LYS A 145 0.17 -13.57 3.92
N ILE A 146 0.85 -12.46 3.61
CA ILE A 146 1.65 -11.72 4.59
C ILE A 146 0.76 -11.16 5.69
N HIS A 147 -0.40 -10.59 5.36
CA HIS A 147 -1.33 -10.08 6.36
C HIS A 147 -1.84 -11.20 7.26
N ASP A 148 -2.21 -12.36 6.71
CA ASP A 148 -2.69 -13.50 7.49
C ASP A 148 -1.63 -13.99 8.50
N GLU A 149 -0.37 -14.09 8.10
CA GLU A 149 0.71 -14.48 9.01
C GLU A 149 0.96 -13.43 10.10
N LEU A 150 0.97 -12.15 9.75
CA LEU A 150 1.10 -11.07 10.72
C LEU A 150 -0.07 -11.02 11.70
N ASN A 151 -1.29 -11.27 11.22
CA ASN A 151 -2.49 -11.28 12.06
C ASN A 151 -2.42 -12.36 13.15
N LYS A 152 -1.93 -13.57 12.82
CA LYS A 152 -1.70 -14.64 13.82
C LYS A 152 -0.76 -14.19 14.95
N ILE A 153 0.28 -13.44 14.61
CA ILE A 153 1.22 -12.92 15.60
C ILE A 153 0.55 -11.83 16.45
N LEU A 154 -0.17 -10.90 15.82
CA LEU A 154 -0.91 -9.83 16.52
C LEU A 154 -1.93 -10.40 17.50
N GLU A 155 -2.65 -11.47 17.13
CA GLU A 155 -3.59 -12.19 18.02
C GLU A 155 -2.84 -12.80 19.21
N ARG A 156 -1.79 -13.55 18.96
CA ARG A 156 -0.97 -14.21 20.00
C ARG A 156 -0.39 -13.20 20.99
N GLU A 157 0.04 -12.03 20.49
CA GLU A 157 0.66 -10.97 21.31
C GLU A 157 -0.38 -10.00 21.91
N ASN A 158 -1.70 -10.24 21.72
CA ASN A 158 -2.79 -9.37 22.18
C ASN A 158 -2.66 -7.91 21.64
N ARG A 159 -2.24 -7.74 20.39
CA ARG A 159 -2.01 -6.43 19.75
C ARG A 159 -2.99 -6.08 18.64
N LEU A 160 -4.02 -6.91 18.38
CA LEU A 160 -5.00 -6.65 17.33
C LEU A 160 -5.74 -5.33 17.51
N GLN A 161 -6.18 -5.02 18.74
CA GLN A 161 -6.89 -3.77 19.00
C GLN A 161 -5.99 -2.56 18.72
N LEU A 162 -4.74 -2.62 19.16
CA LEU A 162 -3.75 -1.57 18.89
C LEU A 162 -3.52 -1.39 17.38
N TYR A 163 -3.46 -2.49 16.62
CA TYR A 163 -3.35 -2.46 15.17
C TYR A 163 -4.56 -1.75 14.53
N HIS A 164 -5.77 -2.13 14.92
CA HIS A 164 -6.98 -1.49 14.39
C HIS A 164 -7.06 0.01 14.73
N ASP A 165 -6.60 0.42 15.90
CA ASP A 165 -6.57 1.83 16.27
C ASP A 165 -5.53 2.61 15.46
N CYS A 166 -4.37 2.01 15.18
CA CYS A 166 -3.38 2.58 14.25
C CYS A 166 -3.94 2.75 12.82
N LEU A 167 -4.78 1.81 12.35
CA LEU A 167 -5.42 1.93 11.03
C LEU A 167 -6.43 3.08 10.97
N LYS A 168 -7.18 3.32 12.05
CA LYS A 168 -8.06 4.51 12.14
C LYS A 168 -7.25 5.80 12.05
N PHE A 169 -6.11 5.86 12.72
CA PHE A 169 -5.21 7.00 12.68
C PHE A 169 -4.57 7.21 11.30
N LEU A 170 -4.36 6.15 10.51
CA LEU A 170 -3.80 6.24 9.17
C LEU A 170 -4.57 7.22 8.27
N LYS A 171 -5.91 7.21 8.32
CA LYS A 171 -6.74 8.17 7.57
C LYS A 171 -6.45 9.61 7.98
N MET A 172 -6.31 9.85 9.28
CA MET A 172 -5.95 11.18 9.80
C MET A 172 -4.54 11.59 9.37
N ARG A 173 -3.56 10.67 9.43
CA ARG A 173 -2.20 10.93 9.00
C ARG A 173 -2.12 11.32 7.52
N VAL A 174 -2.90 10.65 6.66
CA VAL A 174 -3.01 11.01 5.24
C VAL A 174 -3.56 12.43 5.05
N ASN A 175 -4.58 12.81 5.81
CA ASN A 175 -5.13 14.17 5.74
C ASN A 175 -4.10 15.23 6.18
N LEU A 176 -3.31 14.95 7.22
CA LEU A 176 -2.23 15.82 7.65
C LEU A 176 -1.14 15.96 6.59
N ASP A 177 -0.78 14.87 5.90
CA ASP A 177 0.18 14.90 4.79
C ASP A 177 -0.30 15.79 3.63
N LEU A 178 -1.57 15.67 3.25
CA LEU A 178 -2.18 16.48 2.21
C LEU A 178 -2.31 17.96 2.60
N ALA A 179 -2.46 18.24 3.90
CA ALA A 179 -2.43 19.59 4.48
C ALA A 179 -1.01 20.10 4.73
N LEU A 180 0.04 19.35 4.33
CA LEU A 180 1.47 19.68 4.42
C LEU A 180 2.06 19.68 5.84
N PHE A 181 1.39 19.04 6.79
CA PHE A 181 1.97 18.74 8.10
C PHE A 181 2.88 17.53 8.01
N LYS A 182 4.18 17.74 7.88
CA LYS A 182 5.18 16.67 7.67
C LYS A 182 5.55 15.96 8.95
N ASP A 183 5.59 16.68 10.03
CA ASP A 183 6.07 16.21 11.32
C ASP A 183 4.94 15.60 12.16
N ASP A 184 5.34 14.88 13.20
CA ASP A 184 4.41 14.39 14.19
C ASP A 184 3.87 15.59 15.01
N ILE A 185 2.57 15.86 14.89
CA ILE A 185 1.92 17.00 15.58
C ILE A 185 1.86 16.81 17.11
N TRP A 186 2.20 15.64 17.63
CA TRP A 186 2.27 15.34 19.07
C TRP A 186 3.70 15.34 19.60
N SER A 187 4.71 15.47 18.74
CA SER A 187 6.10 15.57 19.18
C SER A 187 6.40 16.95 19.74
N HIS A 188 7.34 17.01 20.67
CA HIS A 188 7.90 18.26 21.19
C HIS A 188 8.85 18.91 20.18
#